data_ba6bf5b13d899ff97478e51c65e8499e
#
_entry.id   ba6bf5b13d899ff97478e51c65e8499e
#
_cell.length_a   1.000
_cell.length_b   1.000
_cell.length_c   1.000
_cell.angle_alpha   90.00
_cell.angle_beta   90.00
_cell.angle_gamma   90.00
#
_symmetry.space_group_name_H-M   'P 1'
#
loop_
_entity.id
_entity.type
_entity.pdbx_description
1 polymer ?
#
loop_
_entity_poly.entity_id
_entity_poly.type
_entity_poly.pdbx_seq_one_letter_code
_entity_poly.pdbx_strand_id
1 'polypeptide(L)'
;MVKIFCVNTQTSAIFPEGTTLMDMLPAFEFDKPYPILCAKVNNVSQGLKYRAFNSRQVEFLDYTSYLGRSVYCNSLCFLLCKAARDIFPDCRVILRRPISKGYFCSIDKGDGTEMSAGDMTLIKERMTALVEADIPFRRHEVLLEEAIEIFRKLGYDDKVKLLETSGDVYVNYYTLENTPDYYYEALLSSTGPLKVWSLDMYRGGMLLRVPNRHKPQELAPFVEQPKTFDVFAENQKWNRIMGLENVGDVNLACQRGEASDLIKIAEALQEKKIVQIAEEIERRVNDPENPVRLVLITGPSSSGKSTFCKRLSIQLKACGIRPISFSTDDYFVNRLDTPRLPNGEFDFDNFETVDHRYLQSDVLKLLAGETVDVPEYNFVTGLREFNGKKLKLEPGSILIIEGIHALNPRLTDQVDDASKYRIFINTSTSISLDDHNCIPTSDNRLLRRIVRDFNKGAFTARESIMHWPNVRRSEVLVCQVGLRNSHL
;
A
#
# COMPACT_ATOMS: atom_id res chain seq x y z
N MET A 1 -24.31 12.95 -32.14
CA MET A 1 -24.55 13.56 -30.82
C MET A 1 -24.50 12.48 -29.76
N VAL A 2 -23.79 12.71 -28.65
CA VAL A 2 -23.66 11.77 -27.53
C VAL A 2 -24.24 12.36 -26.26
N LYS A 3 -24.96 11.56 -25.47
CA LYS A 3 -25.53 11.98 -24.19
C LYS A 3 -24.54 11.55 -23.09
N ILE A 4 -24.07 12.49 -22.28
CA ILE A 4 -23.19 12.26 -21.14
C ILE A 4 -23.98 12.49 -19.87
N PHE A 5 -24.01 11.45 -19.00
CA PHE A 5 -24.54 11.53 -17.64
C PHE A 5 -23.41 11.82 -16.68
N CYS A 6 -23.44 12.97 -16.02
CA CYS A 6 -22.45 13.34 -15.01
C CYS A 6 -22.86 12.82 -13.64
N VAL A 7 -22.05 11.91 -13.08
CA VAL A 7 -22.30 11.30 -11.76
C VAL A 7 -22.21 12.33 -10.63
N ASN A 8 -21.31 13.30 -10.77
CA ASN A 8 -21.09 14.30 -9.72
C ASN A 8 -22.31 15.20 -9.50
N THR A 9 -22.99 15.60 -10.58
CA THR A 9 -24.12 16.54 -10.57
C THR A 9 -25.48 15.85 -10.72
N GLN A 10 -25.49 14.54 -11.03
CA GLN A 10 -26.70 13.77 -11.36
C GLN A 10 -27.50 14.35 -12.53
N THR A 11 -26.81 15.05 -13.45
CA THR A 11 -27.39 15.70 -14.64
C THR A 11 -26.85 15.10 -15.93
N SER A 12 -27.53 15.40 -17.05
CA SER A 12 -27.08 14.95 -18.37
C SER A 12 -26.98 16.15 -19.32
N ALA A 13 -25.97 16.12 -20.17
CA ALA A 13 -25.80 17.07 -21.28
C ALA A 13 -25.53 16.33 -22.60
N ILE A 14 -25.79 17.00 -23.73
CA ILE A 14 -25.62 16.43 -25.06
C ILE A 14 -24.49 17.18 -25.76
N PHE A 15 -23.58 16.42 -26.35
CA PHE A 15 -22.40 16.95 -27.03
C PHE A 15 -22.24 16.35 -28.43
N PRO A 16 -21.52 17.02 -29.34
CA PRO A 16 -21.06 16.41 -30.59
C PRO A 16 -20.21 15.15 -30.32
N GLU A 17 -20.25 14.19 -31.22
CA GLU A 17 -19.34 13.02 -31.16
C GLU A 17 -17.89 13.50 -31.27
N GLY A 18 -17.00 12.84 -30.51
CA GLY A 18 -15.59 13.20 -30.45
C GLY A 18 -15.25 14.42 -29.57
N THR A 19 -16.23 15.02 -28.87
CA THR A 19 -15.95 16.05 -27.85
C THR A 19 -15.09 15.46 -26.74
N THR A 20 -14.08 16.20 -26.26
CA THR A 20 -13.23 15.76 -25.17
C THR A 20 -13.89 15.96 -23.81
N LEU A 21 -13.49 15.17 -22.81
CA LEU A 21 -13.97 15.38 -21.44
C LEU A 21 -13.62 16.78 -20.92
N MET A 22 -12.48 17.33 -21.32
CA MET A 22 -12.08 18.71 -20.98
C MET A 22 -13.07 19.75 -21.51
N ASP A 23 -13.48 19.61 -22.75
CA ASP A 23 -14.46 20.52 -23.40
C ASP A 23 -15.88 20.36 -22.82
N MET A 24 -16.16 19.23 -22.16
CA MET A 24 -17.45 18.97 -21.51
C MET A 24 -17.54 19.58 -20.10
N LEU A 25 -16.42 19.85 -19.43
CA LEU A 25 -16.39 20.37 -18.05
C LEU A 25 -17.26 21.62 -17.83
N PRO A 26 -17.24 22.64 -18.72
CA PRO A 26 -18.02 23.87 -18.52
C PRO A 26 -19.55 23.66 -18.53
N ALA A 27 -20.03 22.54 -19.06
CA ALA A 27 -21.46 22.23 -19.11
C ALA A 27 -22.01 21.66 -17.78
N PHE A 28 -21.15 21.42 -16.79
CA PHE A 28 -21.52 20.87 -15.49
C PHE A 28 -21.03 21.81 -14.38
N GLU A 29 -21.88 22.08 -13.40
CA GLU A 29 -21.54 22.88 -12.22
C GLU A 29 -21.01 21.96 -11.14
N PHE A 30 -19.71 22.01 -10.85
CA PHE A 30 -19.05 21.19 -9.85
C PHE A 30 -18.89 21.96 -8.53
N ASP A 31 -19.39 21.39 -7.45
CA ASP A 31 -18.99 21.79 -6.09
C ASP A 31 -17.67 21.07 -5.72
N LYS A 32 -16.58 21.49 -6.38
CA LYS A 32 -15.24 20.94 -6.18
C LYS A 32 -14.26 22.07 -5.88
N PRO A 33 -13.56 22.00 -4.71
CA PRO A 33 -12.62 23.06 -4.31
C PRO A 33 -11.31 23.05 -5.12
N TYR A 34 -11.07 21.97 -5.89
CA TYR A 34 -9.83 21.78 -6.63
C TYR A 34 -10.09 21.44 -8.10
N PRO A 35 -9.12 21.76 -8.98
CA PRO A 35 -9.25 21.45 -10.42
C PRO A 35 -9.49 19.96 -10.67
N ILE A 36 -10.33 19.67 -11.67
CA ILE A 36 -10.55 18.33 -12.17
C ILE A 36 -9.30 17.88 -12.94
N LEU A 37 -8.81 16.68 -12.64
CA LEU A 37 -7.58 16.12 -13.21
C LEU A 37 -7.83 14.97 -14.18
N CYS A 38 -8.88 14.20 -13.95
CA CYS A 38 -9.25 13.03 -14.75
C CYS A 38 -10.74 12.71 -14.59
N ALA A 39 -11.20 11.64 -15.23
CA ALA A 39 -12.54 11.13 -15.02
C ALA A 39 -12.59 9.60 -15.07
N LYS A 40 -13.66 9.01 -14.51
CA LYS A 40 -14.08 7.66 -14.83
C LYS A 40 -15.16 7.70 -15.89
N VAL A 41 -14.93 6.99 -16.97
CA VAL A 41 -15.92 6.80 -18.05
C VAL A 41 -16.39 5.36 -17.96
N ASN A 42 -17.65 5.14 -17.59
CA ASN A 42 -18.19 3.81 -17.29
C ASN A 42 -17.26 3.01 -16.34
N ASN A 43 -16.80 3.63 -15.26
CA ASN A 43 -15.85 3.09 -14.26
C ASN A 43 -14.41 2.83 -14.76
N VAL A 44 -14.04 3.19 -15.99
CA VAL A 44 -12.67 3.09 -16.51
C VAL A 44 -11.98 4.46 -16.39
N SER A 45 -10.75 4.46 -15.87
CA SER A 45 -9.90 5.66 -15.74
C SER A 45 -9.59 6.26 -17.12
N GLN A 46 -9.84 7.55 -17.28
CA GLN A 46 -9.55 8.28 -18.52
C GLN A 46 -8.98 9.68 -18.20
N GLY A 47 -7.98 10.08 -18.99
CA GLY A 47 -7.50 11.47 -18.99
C GLY A 47 -8.54 12.43 -19.62
N LEU A 48 -8.43 13.72 -19.32
CA LEU A 48 -9.39 14.72 -19.81
C LEU A 48 -9.39 14.91 -21.34
N LYS A 49 -8.36 14.42 -22.04
CA LYS A 49 -8.29 14.40 -23.52
C LYS A 49 -9.06 13.23 -24.15
N TYR A 50 -9.64 12.33 -23.35
CA TYR A 50 -10.49 11.26 -23.88
C TYR A 50 -11.65 11.85 -24.68
N ARG A 51 -11.92 11.26 -25.87
CA ARG A 51 -13.01 11.65 -26.77
C ARG A 51 -14.18 10.68 -26.66
N ALA A 52 -15.37 11.19 -26.44
CA ALA A 52 -16.59 10.38 -26.35
C ALA A 52 -17.28 10.26 -27.72
N PHE A 53 -17.38 9.04 -28.23
CA PHE A 53 -18.10 8.72 -29.47
C PHE A 53 -19.46 8.04 -29.22
N ASN A 54 -19.74 7.68 -27.98
CA ASN A 54 -20.99 7.06 -27.55
C ASN A 54 -21.46 7.68 -26.24
N SER A 55 -22.76 7.54 -25.93
CA SER A 55 -23.31 7.96 -24.65
C SER A 55 -22.64 7.22 -23.50
N ARG A 56 -22.26 7.96 -22.45
CA ARG A 56 -21.44 7.46 -21.32
C ARG A 56 -21.89 8.06 -20.00
N GLN A 57 -21.60 7.31 -18.94
CA GLN A 57 -21.61 7.81 -17.57
C GLN A 57 -20.20 8.29 -17.23
N VAL A 58 -20.08 9.51 -16.71
CA VAL A 58 -18.79 10.15 -16.42
C VAL A 58 -18.79 10.67 -14.98
N GLU A 59 -17.76 10.31 -14.21
CA GLU A 59 -17.48 10.85 -12.89
C GLU A 59 -16.17 11.65 -12.97
N PHE A 60 -16.21 12.95 -12.79
CA PHE A 60 -15.06 13.84 -12.82
C PHE A 60 -14.35 13.87 -11.46
N LEU A 61 -13.03 13.79 -11.46
CA LEU A 61 -12.21 13.57 -10.27
C LEU A 61 -11.11 14.61 -10.12
N ASP A 62 -11.01 15.18 -8.93
CA ASP A 62 -9.91 16.03 -8.49
C ASP A 62 -8.82 15.26 -7.74
N TYR A 63 -7.78 15.95 -7.25
CA TYR A 63 -6.67 15.34 -6.52
C TYR A 63 -7.09 14.65 -5.20
N THR A 64 -8.18 15.06 -4.56
CA THR A 64 -8.63 14.49 -3.28
C THR A 64 -9.12 13.05 -3.43
N SER A 65 -9.56 12.69 -4.63
CA SER A 65 -9.93 11.31 -4.99
C SER A 65 -8.68 10.41 -5.09
N TYR A 66 -8.87 9.11 -4.91
CA TYR A 66 -7.77 8.14 -5.06
C TYR A 66 -7.18 8.17 -6.48
N LEU A 67 -8.05 8.11 -7.48
CA LEU A 67 -7.65 8.06 -8.88
C LEU A 67 -7.03 9.38 -9.36
N GLY A 68 -7.64 10.54 -9.02
CA GLY A 68 -7.07 11.83 -9.39
C GLY A 68 -5.67 12.04 -8.81
N ARG A 69 -5.44 11.57 -7.58
CA ARG A 69 -4.10 11.57 -6.98
C ARG A 69 -3.15 10.62 -7.70
N SER A 70 -3.60 9.42 -8.08
CA SER A 70 -2.78 8.47 -8.84
C SER A 70 -2.34 9.06 -10.17
N VAL A 71 -3.28 9.63 -10.93
CA VAL A 71 -3.01 10.32 -12.22
C VAL A 71 -1.99 11.44 -12.05
N TYR A 72 -2.14 12.29 -11.02
CA TYR A 72 -1.16 13.34 -10.73
C TYR A 72 0.22 12.78 -10.41
N CYS A 73 0.28 11.80 -9.50
CA CYS A 73 1.55 11.23 -9.06
C CYS A 73 2.27 10.47 -10.18
N ASN A 74 1.55 9.72 -11.00
CA ASN A 74 2.14 9.02 -12.15
C ASN A 74 2.67 10.01 -13.20
N SER A 75 1.94 11.11 -13.45
CA SER A 75 2.41 12.18 -14.33
C SER A 75 3.66 12.88 -13.77
N LEU A 76 3.73 13.07 -12.45
CA LEU A 76 4.89 13.62 -11.77
C LEU A 76 6.10 12.65 -11.82
N CYS A 77 5.86 11.35 -11.68
CA CYS A 77 6.90 10.32 -11.87
C CYS A 77 7.45 10.34 -13.29
N PHE A 78 6.58 10.44 -14.30
CA PHE A 78 7.03 10.54 -15.68
C PHE A 78 7.82 11.83 -15.95
N LEU A 79 7.39 12.96 -15.36
CA LEU A 79 8.13 14.22 -15.43
C LEU A 79 9.55 14.07 -14.86
N LEU A 80 9.72 13.38 -13.72
CA LEU A 80 11.03 13.09 -13.14
C LEU A 80 11.87 12.19 -14.06
N CYS A 81 11.30 11.11 -14.59
CA CYS A 81 12.00 10.20 -15.50
C CYS A 81 12.46 10.94 -16.78
N LYS A 82 11.60 11.80 -17.34
CA LYS A 82 11.95 12.66 -18.48
C LYS A 82 13.09 13.63 -18.14
N ALA A 83 12.97 14.36 -17.03
CA ALA A 83 13.98 15.32 -16.61
C ALA A 83 15.34 14.64 -16.34
N ALA A 84 15.33 13.47 -15.69
CA ALA A 84 16.55 12.69 -15.45
C ALA A 84 17.23 12.27 -16.77
N ARG A 85 16.46 11.79 -17.75
CA ARG A 85 17.00 11.38 -19.06
C ARG A 85 17.47 12.55 -19.91
N ASP A 86 16.89 13.72 -19.77
CA ASP A 86 17.36 14.92 -20.47
C ASP A 86 18.73 15.36 -19.98
N ILE A 87 19.05 15.12 -18.71
CA ILE A 87 20.36 15.44 -18.09
C ILE A 87 21.33 14.27 -18.24
N PHE A 88 20.87 13.05 -18.07
CA PHE A 88 21.64 11.80 -18.13
C PHE A 88 20.97 10.82 -19.12
N PRO A 89 21.30 10.86 -20.42
CA PRO A 89 20.56 10.09 -21.46
C PRO A 89 20.53 8.59 -21.22
N ASP A 90 21.59 8.01 -20.65
CA ASP A 90 21.72 6.57 -20.41
C ASP A 90 21.28 6.14 -19.00
N CYS A 91 20.65 7.05 -18.22
CA CYS A 91 20.26 6.75 -16.86
C CYS A 91 19.12 5.73 -16.78
N ARG A 92 19.19 4.90 -15.74
CA ARG A 92 18.07 4.06 -15.28
C ARG A 92 17.44 4.70 -14.03
N VAL A 93 16.18 5.04 -14.11
CA VAL A 93 15.40 5.59 -12.99
C VAL A 93 14.54 4.48 -12.40
N ILE A 94 14.60 4.28 -11.09
CA ILE A 94 13.80 3.28 -10.38
C ILE A 94 12.98 4.00 -9.33
N LEU A 95 11.66 3.87 -9.42
CA LEU A 95 10.70 4.46 -8.49
C LEU A 95 10.12 3.40 -7.56
N ARG A 96 10.05 3.69 -6.25
CA ARG A 96 9.48 2.80 -5.23
C ARG A 96 8.69 3.62 -4.20
N ARG A 97 7.83 2.95 -3.45
CA ARG A 97 7.01 3.59 -2.40
C ARG A 97 7.25 2.97 -1.03
N PRO A 98 8.49 3.01 -0.50
CA PRO A 98 8.80 2.42 0.81
C PRO A 98 8.23 3.22 1.98
N ILE A 99 8.04 4.53 1.78
CA ILE A 99 7.55 5.45 2.80
C ILE A 99 6.26 6.13 2.34
N SER A 100 5.41 6.51 3.29
CA SER A 100 4.16 7.21 2.99
C SER A 100 4.42 8.62 2.46
N LYS A 101 3.56 9.09 1.55
CA LYS A 101 3.51 10.46 1.05
C LYS A 101 4.68 10.88 0.14
N GLY A 102 5.32 9.92 -0.54
CA GLY A 102 6.37 10.20 -1.51
C GLY A 102 6.80 8.96 -2.28
N TYR A 103 7.73 9.16 -3.21
CA TYR A 103 8.37 8.10 -3.97
C TYR A 103 9.87 8.16 -3.70
N PHE A 104 10.45 7.07 -3.27
CA PHE A 104 11.90 6.92 -3.24
C PHE A 104 12.38 6.64 -4.66
N CYS A 105 13.35 7.42 -5.11
CA CYS A 105 13.90 7.37 -6.46
C CYS A 105 15.38 7.03 -6.36
N SER A 106 15.81 5.96 -7.02
CA SER A 106 17.22 5.71 -7.28
C SER A 106 17.48 5.94 -8.77
N ILE A 107 18.54 6.67 -9.08
CA ILE A 107 18.99 6.93 -10.45
C ILE A 107 20.40 6.40 -10.59
N ASP A 108 20.58 5.45 -11.49
CA ASP A 108 21.86 5.02 -11.98
C ASP A 108 22.15 5.84 -13.26
N LYS A 109 23.22 6.61 -13.26
CA LYS A 109 23.58 7.49 -14.38
C LYS A 109 24.14 6.74 -15.59
N GLY A 110 24.48 5.45 -15.41
CA GLY A 110 25.12 4.65 -16.45
C GLY A 110 26.65 4.84 -16.55
N ASP A 111 27.21 5.84 -15.85
CA ASP A 111 28.66 6.14 -15.83
C ASP A 111 29.38 5.58 -14.58
N GLY A 112 28.66 4.87 -13.71
CA GLY A 112 29.17 4.29 -12.47
C GLY A 112 29.39 5.30 -11.34
N THR A 113 28.99 6.56 -11.49
CA THR A 113 29.06 7.57 -10.43
C THR A 113 27.76 7.68 -9.65
N GLU A 114 27.85 7.97 -8.36
CA GLU A 114 26.66 8.19 -7.52
C GLU A 114 26.01 9.55 -7.83
N MET A 115 24.70 9.64 -7.50
CA MET A 115 23.95 10.90 -7.60
C MET A 115 24.44 11.90 -6.56
N SER A 116 24.81 13.11 -7.01
CA SER A 116 25.21 14.22 -6.16
C SER A 116 24.04 15.20 -5.92
N ALA A 117 24.21 16.09 -4.93
CA ALA A 117 23.27 17.19 -4.71
C ALA A 117 23.21 18.16 -5.92
N GLY A 118 24.33 18.32 -6.64
CA GLY A 118 24.37 19.09 -7.89
C GLY A 118 23.53 18.47 -8.99
N ASP A 119 23.64 17.16 -9.19
CA ASP A 119 22.84 16.42 -10.17
C ASP A 119 21.34 16.53 -9.86
N MET A 120 20.95 16.39 -8.58
CA MET A 120 19.58 16.59 -8.14
C MET A 120 19.09 18.01 -8.47
N THR A 121 19.91 19.04 -8.30
CA THR A 121 19.55 20.42 -8.62
C THR A 121 19.27 20.59 -10.11
N LEU A 122 20.10 20.04 -10.98
CA LEU A 122 19.90 20.05 -12.43
C LEU A 122 18.60 19.37 -12.84
N ILE A 123 18.28 18.23 -12.23
CA ILE A 123 17.01 17.52 -12.47
C ILE A 123 15.83 18.40 -12.01
N LYS A 124 15.89 19.05 -10.84
CA LYS A 124 14.84 19.96 -10.34
C LYS A 124 14.61 21.13 -11.29
N GLU A 125 15.66 21.76 -11.75
CA GLU A 125 15.58 22.87 -12.72
C GLU A 125 14.94 22.42 -14.03
N ARG A 126 15.32 21.24 -14.54
CA ARG A 126 14.69 20.68 -15.75
C ARG A 126 13.21 20.33 -15.53
N MET A 127 12.85 19.72 -14.41
CA MET A 127 11.44 19.47 -14.06
C MET A 127 10.64 20.77 -14.03
N THR A 128 11.17 21.81 -13.41
CA THR A 128 10.52 23.12 -13.33
C THR A 128 10.30 23.71 -14.71
N ALA A 129 11.32 23.69 -15.58
CA ALA A 129 11.22 24.18 -16.96
C ALA A 129 10.16 23.41 -17.76
N LEU A 130 10.07 22.09 -17.59
CA LEU A 130 9.05 21.26 -18.25
C LEU A 130 7.61 21.59 -17.76
N VAL A 131 7.45 21.92 -16.47
CA VAL A 131 6.16 22.36 -15.91
C VAL A 131 5.76 23.73 -16.46
N GLU A 132 6.67 24.68 -16.50
CA GLU A 132 6.44 26.03 -17.01
C GLU A 132 6.11 26.04 -18.51
N ALA A 133 6.70 25.13 -19.28
CA ALA A 133 6.42 24.95 -20.70
C ALA A 133 5.06 24.29 -21.00
N ASP A 134 4.39 23.76 -20.01
CA ASP A 134 3.06 23.08 -20.10
C ASP A 134 2.97 22.06 -21.24
N ILE A 135 3.91 21.13 -21.28
CA ILE A 135 4.06 20.14 -22.35
C ILE A 135 2.99 19.06 -22.26
N PRO A 136 2.32 18.71 -23.38
CA PRO A 136 1.26 17.71 -23.36
C PRO A 136 1.79 16.28 -23.17
N PHE A 137 1.16 15.50 -22.29
CA PHE A 137 1.24 14.05 -22.30
C PHE A 137 0.39 13.50 -23.45
N ARG A 138 1.00 12.74 -24.36
CA ARG A 138 0.31 12.18 -25.52
C ARG A 138 0.18 10.67 -25.34
N ARG A 139 -1.06 10.16 -25.38
CA ARG A 139 -1.36 8.73 -25.33
C ARG A 139 -1.31 8.15 -26.75
N HIS A 140 -0.68 6.98 -26.87
CA HIS A 140 -0.60 6.18 -28.08
C HIS A 140 -1.16 4.79 -27.78
N GLU A 141 -1.90 4.23 -28.73
CA GLU A 141 -2.37 2.86 -28.71
C GLU A 141 -1.77 2.13 -29.92
N VAL A 142 -1.01 1.09 -29.66
CA VAL A 142 -0.27 0.36 -30.69
C VAL A 142 -0.39 -1.15 -30.47
N LEU A 143 0.01 -1.94 -31.45
CA LEU A 143 0.15 -3.39 -31.26
C LEU A 143 1.23 -3.70 -30.22
N LEU A 144 1.05 -4.79 -29.50
CA LEU A 144 1.99 -5.23 -28.44
C LEU A 144 3.43 -5.34 -28.97
N GLU A 145 3.61 -5.93 -30.13
CA GLU A 145 4.93 -6.13 -30.76
C GLU A 145 5.61 -4.78 -31.05
N GLU A 146 4.87 -3.78 -31.50
CA GLU A 146 5.39 -2.44 -31.75
C GLU A 146 5.83 -1.76 -30.45
N ALA A 147 5.04 -1.88 -29.38
CA ALA A 147 5.42 -1.36 -28.07
C ALA A 147 6.69 -2.02 -27.52
N ILE A 148 6.81 -3.34 -27.65
CA ILE A 148 8.00 -4.11 -27.25
C ILE A 148 9.24 -3.63 -28.01
N GLU A 149 9.14 -3.40 -29.33
CA GLU A 149 10.27 -2.87 -30.09
C GLU A 149 10.69 -1.47 -29.66
N ILE A 150 9.72 -0.58 -29.37
CA ILE A 150 10.00 0.78 -28.88
C ILE A 150 10.79 0.71 -27.59
N PHE A 151 10.31 -0.05 -26.59
CA PHE A 151 10.95 -0.15 -25.30
C PHE A 151 12.28 -0.90 -25.35
N ARG A 152 12.42 -1.90 -26.20
CA ARG A 152 13.70 -2.61 -26.42
C ARG A 152 14.79 -1.68 -26.98
N LYS A 153 14.45 -0.84 -27.94
CA LYS A 153 15.39 0.16 -28.50
C LYS A 153 15.85 1.20 -27.47
N LEU A 154 15.08 1.42 -26.43
CA LEU A 154 15.38 2.36 -25.36
C LEU A 154 16.06 1.71 -24.14
N GLY A 155 16.28 0.40 -24.17
CA GLY A 155 16.88 -0.35 -23.07
C GLY A 155 15.97 -0.53 -21.85
N TYR A 156 14.65 -0.46 -22.01
CA TYR A 156 13.68 -0.70 -20.94
C TYR A 156 13.34 -2.20 -20.81
N ASP A 157 14.31 -2.99 -20.38
CA ASP A 157 14.17 -4.46 -20.29
C ASP A 157 13.05 -4.89 -19.32
N ASP A 158 12.80 -4.14 -18.28
CA ASP A 158 11.72 -4.34 -17.32
C ASP A 158 10.33 -4.28 -18.00
N LYS A 159 10.12 -3.27 -18.85
CA LYS A 159 8.88 -3.10 -19.62
C LYS A 159 8.76 -4.15 -20.72
N VAL A 160 9.84 -4.50 -21.40
CA VAL A 160 9.86 -5.57 -22.41
C VAL A 160 9.40 -6.89 -21.79
N LYS A 161 9.99 -7.32 -20.67
CA LYS A 161 9.60 -8.53 -19.94
C LYS A 161 8.13 -8.51 -19.47
N LEU A 162 7.67 -7.36 -18.97
CA LEU A 162 6.28 -7.20 -18.56
C LEU A 162 5.33 -7.39 -19.74
N LEU A 163 5.58 -6.72 -20.85
CA LEU A 163 4.74 -6.74 -22.04
C LEU A 163 4.76 -8.13 -22.73
N GLU A 164 5.92 -8.75 -22.88
CA GLU A 164 6.05 -10.11 -23.44
C GLU A 164 5.25 -11.15 -22.65
N THR A 165 4.94 -10.88 -21.39
CA THR A 165 4.21 -11.80 -20.50
C THR A 165 2.79 -11.33 -20.15
N SER A 166 2.31 -10.21 -20.70
CA SER A 166 0.99 -9.65 -20.38
C SER A 166 -0.17 -10.39 -21.06
N GLY A 167 0.05 -10.90 -22.27
CA GLY A 167 -1.01 -11.50 -23.08
C GLY A 167 -1.94 -10.51 -23.77
N ASP A 168 -1.63 -9.21 -23.72
CA ASP A 168 -2.39 -8.16 -24.40
C ASP A 168 -2.17 -8.20 -25.91
N VAL A 169 -3.13 -7.67 -26.68
CA VAL A 169 -3.01 -7.48 -28.13
C VAL A 169 -2.61 -6.05 -28.47
N TYR A 170 -3.15 -5.10 -27.71
CA TYR A 170 -2.87 -3.67 -27.83
C TYR A 170 -2.36 -3.11 -26.52
N VAL A 171 -1.42 -2.19 -26.60
CA VAL A 171 -0.80 -1.53 -25.44
C VAL A 171 -0.93 -0.04 -25.58
N ASN A 172 -1.29 0.63 -24.46
CA ASN A 172 -1.25 2.07 -24.37
C ASN A 172 0.04 2.52 -23.69
N TYR A 173 0.76 3.43 -24.32
CA TYR A 173 1.89 4.11 -23.73
C TYR A 173 1.75 5.63 -23.90
N TYR A 174 2.57 6.39 -23.22
CA TYR A 174 2.55 7.85 -23.28
C TYR A 174 3.88 8.39 -23.78
N THR A 175 3.83 9.56 -24.42
CA THR A 175 5.05 10.33 -24.72
C THR A 175 4.98 11.70 -24.05
N LEU A 176 6.11 12.13 -23.50
CA LEU A 176 6.38 13.49 -23.08
C LEU A 176 7.53 14.02 -23.94
N GLU A 177 7.21 14.98 -24.84
CA GLU A 177 8.06 15.29 -25.98
C GLU A 177 8.42 14.02 -26.77
N ASN A 178 9.69 13.68 -26.86
CA ASN A 178 10.18 12.50 -27.59
C ASN A 178 10.48 11.29 -26.68
N THR A 179 10.18 11.38 -25.40
CA THR A 179 10.44 10.29 -24.45
C THR A 179 9.19 9.45 -24.26
N PRO A 180 9.14 8.19 -24.72
CA PRO A 180 8.03 7.28 -24.45
C PRO A 180 8.20 6.63 -23.08
N ASP A 181 7.07 6.33 -22.43
CA ASP A 181 7.01 5.56 -21.18
C ASP A 181 5.67 4.84 -21.03
N TYR A 182 5.66 3.76 -20.28
CA TYR A 182 4.47 2.95 -20.03
C TYR A 182 3.86 3.32 -18.68
N TYR A 183 2.56 3.63 -18.68
CA TYR A 183 1.76 3.81 -17.47
C TYR A 183 0.43 3.09 -17.61
N TYR A 184 0.11 2.27 -16.61
CA TYR A 184 -1.12 1.49 -16.58
C TYR A 184 -2.38 2.37 -16.45
N GLU A 185 -2.30 3.47 -15.68
CA GLU A 185 -3.40 4.42 -15.52
C GLU A 185 -3.25 5.62 -16.46
N ALA A 186 -4.34 6.38 -16.58
CA ALA A 186 -4.31 7.65 -17.31
C ALA A 186 -3.31 8.64 -16.69
N LEU A 187 -2.77 9.54 -17.50
CA LEU A 187 -1.97 10.68 -17.08
C LEU A 187 -2.74 11.99 -17.23
N LEU A 188 -2.19 13.06 -16.66
CA LEU A 188 -2.68 14.44 -16.87
C LEU A 188 -2.65 14.83 -18.35
N SER A 189 -3.37 15.89 -18.69
CA SER A 189 -3.38 16.42 -20.05
C SER A 189 -2.03 17.01 -20.46
N SER A 190 -1.32 17.62 -19.49
CA SER A 190 -0.04 18.30 -19.70
C SER A 190 0.71 18.44 -18.37
N THR A 191 1.94 18.95 -18.42
CA THR A 191 2.80 19.15 -17.26
C THR A 191 2.44 20.35 -16.40
N GLY A 192 1.73 21.36 -16.94
CA GLY A 192 1.41 22.61 -16.24
C GLY A 192 0.69 22.48 -14.90
N PRO A 193 -0.22 21.50 -14.69
CA PRO A 193 -0.83 21.26 -13.38
C PRO A 193 0.11 20.74 -12.29
N LEU A 194 1.31 20.24 -12.63
CA LEU A 194 2.28 19.66 -11.70
C LEU A 194 3.07 20.74 -10.93
N LYS A 195 2.39 21.55 -10.12
CA LYS A 195 2.99 22.71 -9.44
C LYS A 195 3.50 22.42 -8.02
N VAL A 196 2.98 21.40 -7.36
CA VAL A 196 3.24 21.14 -5.93
C VAL A 196 4.00 19.82 -5.79
N TRP A 197 5.32 19.91 -5.68
CA TRP A 197 6.22 18.78 -5.45
C TRP A 197 7.55 19.27 -4.86
N SER A 198 8.34 18.38 -4.27
CA SER A 198 9.77 18.60 -4.01
C SER A 198 10.55 17.33 -4.31
N LEU A 199 11.83 17.50 -4.62
CA LEU A 199 12.79 16.42 -4.78
C LEU A 199 13.94 16.69 -3.83
N ASP A 200 14.21 15.77 -2.90
CA ASP A 200 15.18 15.96 -1.83
C ASP A 200 16.09 14.72 -1.74
N MET A 201 17.37 14.92 -1.41
CA MET A 201 18.28 13.78 -1.15
C MET A 201 17.78 12.99 0.06
N TYR A 202 17.76 11.66 -0.04
CA TYR A 202 17.29 10.81 1.03
C TYR A 202 17.97 9.43 0.98
N ARG A 203 18.73 9.07 2.02
CA ARG A 203 19.31 7.73 2.25
C ARG A 203 19.95 7.07 1.03
N GLY A 204 20.85 7.77 0.35
CA GLY A 204 21.56 7.27 -0.83
C GLY A 204 20.77 7.30 -2.14
N GLY A 205 19.58 7.90 -2.14
CA GLY A 205 18.77 8.18 -3.31
C GLY A 205 18.08 9.53 -3.16
N MET A 206 16.92 9.67 -3.77
CA MET A 206 16.11 10.89 -3.69
C MET A 206 14.68 10.55 -3.28
N LEU A 207 14.02 11.51 -2.64
CA LEU A 207 12.61 11.44 -2.28
C LEU A 207 11.82 12.47 -3.10
N LEU A 208 10.99 11.99 -4.01
CA LEU A 208 10.00 12.80 -4.71
C LEU A 208 8.75 12.93 -3.81
N ARG A 209 8.57 14.11 -3.22
CA ARG A 209 7.42 14.41 -2.37
C ARG A 209 6.24 14.89 -3.20
N VAL A 210 5.04 14.51 -2.77
CA VAL A 210 3.78 14.79 -3.47
C VAL A 210 2.87 15.66 -2.61
N PRO A 211 1.82 16.30 -3.21
CA PRO A 211 0.87 17.11 -2.47
C PRO A 211 0.16 16.37 -1.35
N ASN A 212 -0.29 17.11 -0.35
CA ASN A 212 -1.16 16.59 0.70
C ASN A 212 -2.53 16.20 0.12
N ARG A 213 -3.02 15.01 0.48
CA ARG A 213 -4.30 14.49 -0.03
C ARG A 213 -5.49 15.44 0.22
N HIS A 214 -5.52 16.07 1.39
CA HIS A 214 -6.64 16.92 1.81
C HIS A 214 -6.42 18.41 1.53
N LYS A 215 -5.18 18.79 1.27
CA LYS A 215 -4.74 20.15 0.92
C LYS A 215 -3.75 20.10 -0.24
N PRO A 216 -4.23 19.87 -1.49
CA PRO A 216 -3.35 19.66 -2.64
C PRO A 216 -2.47 20.85 -3.02
N GLN A 217 -2.70 21.99 -2.43
CA GLN A 217 -1.89 23.21 -2.62
C GLN A 217 -0.63 23.23 -1.73
N GLU A 218 -0.52 22.29 -0.79
CA GLU A 218 0.60 22.16 0.13
C GLU A 218 1.26 20.79 -0.03
N LEU A 219 2.57 20.73 0.22
CA LEU A 219 3.26 19.44 0.30
C LEU A 219 2.77 18.65 1.52
N ALA A 220 2.70 17.33 1.37
CA ALA A 220 2.48 16.46 2.51
C ALA A 220 3.63 16.65 3.53
N PRO A 221 3.35 16.74 4.85
CA PRO A 221 4.39 16.81 5.86
C PRO A 221 5.31 15.59 5.75
N PHE A 222 6.61 15.83 5.79
CA PHE A 222 7.58 14.74 5.84
C PHE A 222 7.55 14.09 7.22
N VAL A 223 7.45 12.78 7.24
CA VAL A 223 7.57 11.96 8.45
C VAL A 223 8.63 10.91 8.17
N GLU A 224 9.72 10.98 8.89
CA GLU A 224 10.77 9.98 8.76
C GLU A 224 10.30 8.62 9.24
N GLN A 225 10.58 7.58 8.46
CA GLN A 225 10.18 6.19 8.73
C GLN A 225 11.38 5.24 8.57
N PRO A 226 12.40 5.37 9.46
CA PRO A 226 13.67 4.66 9.30
C PRO A 226 13.47 3.14 9.25
N LYS A 227 12.72 2.57 10.17
CA LYS A 227 12.46 1.11 10.21
C LYS A 227 11.76 0.60 8.96
N THR A 228 10.77 1.34 8.45
CA THR A 228 10.07 0.97 7.21
C THR A 228 11.03 0.98 6.02
N PHE A 229 11.93 1.96 5.97
CA PHE A 229 12.92 2.05 4.91
C PHE A 229 13.97 0.93 5.02
N ASP A 230 14.43 0.59 6.21
CA ASP A 230 15.41 -0.48 6.42
C ASP A 230 14.86 -1.85 6.00
N VAL A 231 13.59 -2.14 6.35
CA VAL A 231 12.89 -3.35 5.88
C VAL A 231 12.73 -3.34 4.35
N PHE A 232 12.41 -2.20 3.76
CA PHE A 232 12.34 -2.06 2.31
C PHE A 232 13.70 -2.33 1.66
N ALA A 233 14.78 -1.76 2.16
CA ALA A 233 16.14 -1.95 1.63
C ALA A 233 16.58 -3.43 1.74
N GLU A 234 16.27 -4.11 2.85
CA GLU A 234 16.50 -5.53 3.02
C GLU A 234 15.74 -6.35 1.95
N ASN A 235 14.45 -6.07 1.74
CA ASN A 235 13.64 -6.74 0.72
C ASN A 235 14.17 -6.50 -0.70
N GLN A 236 14.58 -5.27 -1.03
CA GLN A 236 15.16 -4.96 -2.34
C GLN A 236 16.47 -5.74 -2.58
N LYS A 237 17.31 -5.88 -1.55
CA LYS A 237 18.52 -6.71 -1.63
C LYS A 237 18.18 -8.16 -1.97
N TRP A 238 17.17 -8.73 -1.31
CA TRP A 238 16.73 -10.10 -1.57
C TRP A 238 16.14 -10.27 -2.96
N ASN A 239 15.31 -9.35 -3.42
CA ASN A 239 14.75 -9.38 -4.77
C ASN A 239 15.85 -9.39 -5.85
N ARG A 240 16.88 -8.57 -5.69
CA ARG A 240 18.05 -8.56 -6.61
C ARG A 240 18.79 -9.90 -6.60
N ILE A 241 19.03 -10.49 -5.43
CA ILE A 241 19.70 -11.80 -5.32
C ILE A 241 18.88 -12.89 -6.02
N MET A 242 17.54 -12.82 -5.95
CA MET A 242 16.64 -13.78 -6.61
C MET A 242 16.38 -13.45 -8.08
N GLY A 243 16.83 -12.29 -8.59
CA GLY A 243 16.51 -11.84 -9.95
C GLY A 243 15.02 -11.51 -10.16
N LEU A 244 14.32 -11.06 -9.12
CA LEU A 244 12.89 -10.78 -9.11
C LEU A 244 12.62 -9.32 -8.74
N GLU A 245 13.02 -8.40 -9.59
CA GLU A 245 12.81 -6.98 -9.34
C GLU A 245 11.41 -6.50 -9.73
N ASN A 246 10.84 -7.07 -10.80
CA ASN A 246 9.59 -6.65 -11.41
C ASN A 246 8.65 -7.83 -11.71
N VAL A 247 7.38 -7.52 -12.01
CA VAL A 247 6.36 -8.54 -12.35
C VAL A 247 6.77 -9.35 -13.59
N GLY A 248 7.40 -8.72 -14.58
CA GLY A 248 7.92 -9.44 -15.74
C GLY A 248 8.89 -10.57 -15.37
N ASP A 249 9.78 -10.33 -14.38
CA ASP A 249 10.69 -11.38 -13.90
C ASP A 249 9.93 -12.54 -13.25
N VAL A 250 8.90 -12.23 -12.43
CA VAL A 250 8.06 -13.24 -11.77
C VAL A 250 7.30 -14.06 -12.81
N ASN A 251 6.72 -13.41 -13.80
CA ASN A 251 5.97 -14.08 -14.87
C ASN A 251 6.88 -15.04 -15.65
N LEU A 252 8.08 -14.60 -16.04
CA LEU A 252 9.07 -15.45 -16.72
C LEU A 252 9.49 -16.64 -15.86
N ALA A 253 9.72 -16.46 -14.57
CA ALA A 253 10.04 -17.54 -13.65
C ALA A 253 8.88 -18.55 -13.54
N CYS A 254 7.62 -18.06 -13.51
CA CYS A 254 6.44 -18.93 -13.55
C CYS A 254 6.36 -19.73 -14.85
N GLN A 255 6.61 -19.12 -16.01
CA GLN A 255 6.64 -19.81 -17.31
C GLN A 255 7.72 -20.89 -17.39
N ARG A 256 8.85 -20.69 -16.69
CA ARG A 256 9.94 -21.69 -16.58
C ARG A 256 9.66 -22.81 -15.57
N GLY A 257 8.54 -22.73 -14.82
CA GLY A 257 8.19 -23.71 -13.80
C GLY A 257 8.89 -23.49 -12.44
N GLU A 258 9.56 -22.36 -12.23
CA GLU A 258 10.35 -22.02 -11.03
C GLU A 258 9.50 -21.52 -9.85
N ALA A 259 8.20 -21.32 -10.04
CA ALA A 259 7.31 -20.71 -9.03
C ALA A 259 7.33 -21.43 -7.67
N SER A 260 7.38 -22.78 -7.67
CA SER A 260 7.42 -23.56 -6.41
C SER A 260 8.69 -23.28 -5.59
N ASP A 261 9.83 -23.15 -6.25
CA ASP A 261 11.10 -22.91 -5.56
C ASP A 261 11.19 -21.47 -5.06
N LEU A 262 10.67 -20.51 -5.83
CA LEU A 262 10.55 -19.11 -5.38
C LEU A 262 9.68 -18.98 -4.14
N ILE A 263 8.54 -19.70 -4.08
CA ILE A 263 7.68 -19.72 -2.88
C ILE A 263 8.45 -20.26 -1.67
N LYS A 264 9.15 -21.40 -1.83
CA LYS A 264 9.94 -22.00 -0.74
C LYS A 264 11.05 -21.07 -0.25
N ILE A 265 11.74 -20.38 -1.16
CA ILE A 265 12.78 -19.41 -0.80
C ILE A 265 12.17 -18.22 -0.05
N ALA A 266 11.05 -17.67 -0.52
CA ALA A 266 10.36 -16.57 0.16
C ALA A 266 9.89 -16.99 1.57
N GLU A 267 9.33 -18.20 1.71
CA GLU A 267 8.93 -18.75 3.02
C GLU A 267 10.13 -18.96 3.94
N ALA A 268 11.24 -19.49 3.42
CA ALA A 268 12.47 -19.70 4.21
C ALA A 268 13.05 -18.36 4.71
N LEU A 269 13.05 -17.32 3.89
CA LEU A 269 13.49 -15.97 4.26
C LEU A 269 12.59 -15.38 5.35
N GLN A 270 11.28 -15.55 5.23
CA GLN A 270 10.33 -15.12 6.25
C GLN A 270 10.53 -15.89 7.57
N GLU A 271 10.71 -17.21 7.49
CA GLU A 271 10.95 -18.04 8.69
C GLU A 271 12.24 -17.64 9.40
N LYS A 272 13.31 -17.39 8.65
CA LYS A 272 14.56 -16.87 9.20
C LYS A 272 14.36 -15.58 9.99
N LYS A 273 13.51 -14.67 9.52
CA LYS A 273 13.19 -13.43 10.23
C LYS A 273 12.38 -13.69 11.49
N ILE A 274 11.44 -14.64 11.45
CA ILE A 274 10.64 -15.03 12.62
C ILE A 274 11.52 -15.65 13.70
N VAL A 275 12.50 -16.48 13.31
CA VAL A 275 13.50 -17.05 14.24
C VAL A 275 14.28 -15.93 14.92
N GLN A 276 14.82 -14.97 14.19
CA GLN A 276 15.56 -13.82 14.76
C GLN A 276 14.71 -13.03 15.78
N ILE A 277 13.42 -12.85 15.48
CA ILE A 277 12.48 -12.19 16.40
C ILE A 277 12.26 -13.05 17.65
N ALA A 278 12.14 -14.37 17.51
CA ALA A 278 11.97 -15.27 18.65
C ALA A 278 13.19 -15.29 19.57
N GLU A 279 14.40 -15.32 19.00
CA GLU A 279 15.67 -15.23 19.73
C GLU A 279 15.82 -13.90 20.49
N GLU A 280 15.42 -12.78 19.86
CA GLU A 280 15.41 -11.47 20.52
C GLU A 280 14.40 -11.42 21.68
N ILE A 281 13.22 -12.00 21.50
CA ILE A 281 12.21 -12.11 22.57
C ILE A 281 12.75 -13.00 23.69
N GLU A 282 13.38 -14.15 23.36
CA GLU A 282 13.99 -15.05 24.35
C GLU A 282 15.04 -14.31 25.20
N ARG A 283 15.95 -13.60 24.56
CA ARG A 283 16.95 -12.77 25.23
C ARG A 283 16.30 -11.77 26.21
N ARG A 284 15.22 -11.13 25.80
CA ARG A 284 14.50 -10.14 26.62
C ARG A 284 13.59 -10.76 27.68
N VAL A 285 13.09 -11.97 27.50
CA VAL A 285 12.35 -12.72 28.54
C VAL A 285 13.27 -13.09 29.70
N ASN A 286 14.53 -13.40 29.39
CA ASN A 286 15.56 -13.77 30.37
C ASN A 286 16.32 -12.57 30.94
N ASP A 287 15.97 -11.33 30.57
CA ASP A 287 16.56 -10.13 31.14
C ASP A 287 16.13 -9.99 32.62
N PRO A 288 17.07 -9.96 33.60
CA PRO A 288 16.75 -9.94 35.02
C PRO A 288 16.15 -8.56 35.47
N GLU A 289 16.45 -7.49 34.73
CA GLU A 289 15.99 -6.14 35.11
C GLU A 289 14.62 -5.80 34.49
N ASN A 290 14.42 -6.14 33.22
CA ASN A 290 13.24 -5.79 32.47
C ASN A 290 12.70 -6.95 31.62
N PRO A 291 12.20 -8.05 32.23
CA PRO A 291 11.76 -9.21 31.49
C PRO A 291 10.51 -8.91 30.64
N VAL A 292 10.56 -9.24 29.36
CA VAL A 292 9.38 -9.16 28.48
C VAL A 292 8.39 -10.26 28.85
N ARG A 293 7.15 -9.87 29.11
CA ARG A 293 6.05 -10.77 29.47
C ARG A 293 4.87 -10.70 28.51
N LEU A 294 4.81 -9.63 27.69
CA LEU A 294 3.71 -9.35 26.78
C LEU A 294 4.24 -9.04 25.38
N VAL A 295 3.83 -9.83 24.40
CA VAL A 295 4.06 -9.56 22.96
C VAL A 295 2.77 -9.07 22.34
N LEU A 296 2.83 -7.93 21.68
CA LEU A 296 1.72 -7.29 21.00
C LEU A 296 1.95 -7.31 19.49
N ILE A 297 1.02 -7.89 18.73
CA ILE A 297 1.14 -8.05 17.28
C ILE A 297 -0.02 -7.32 16.62
N THR A 298 0.28 -6.25 15.88
CA THR A 298 -0.73 -5.53 15.10
C THR A 298 -0.37 -5.45 13.62
N GLY A 299 -1.30 -4.99 12.85
CA GLY A 299 -1.16 -4.74 11.42
C GLY A 299 -2.53 -4.64 10.76
N PRO A 300 -2.62 -4.07 9.56
CA PRO A 300 -3.88 -3.89 8.88
C PRO A 300 -4.53 -5.22 8.49
N SER A 301 -5.82 -5.20 8.15
CA SER A 301 -6.55 -6.40 7.71
C SER A 301 -5.85 -7.08 6.54
N SER A 302 -5.80 -8.41 6.55
CA SER A 302 -5.11 -9.27 5.56
C SER A 302 -3.58 -9.06 5.46
N SER A 303 -2.93 -8.51 6.50
CA SER A 303 -1.46 -8.43 6.58
C SER A 303 -0.79 -9.76 6.94
N GLY A 304 -1.52 -10.71 7.54
CA GLY A 304 -0.99 -12.00 7.96
C GLY A 304 -0.69 -12.12 9.45
N LYS A 305 -1.21 -11.23 10.31
CA LYS A 305 -1.01 -11.22 11.77
C LYS A 305 -1.18 -12.60 12.43
N SER A 306 -2.33 -13.23 12.23
CA SER A 306 -2.65 -14.51 12.89
C SER A 306 -1.74 -15.65 12.40
N THR A 307 -1.33 -15.65 11.12
CA THR A 307 -0.34 -16.61 10.60
C THR A 307 1.02 -16.38 11.22
N PHE A 308 1.45 -15.11 11.30
CA PHE A 308 2.70 -14.73 11.94
C PHE A 308 2.70 -15.10 13.43
N CYS A 309 1.63 -14.80 14.17
CA CYS A 309 1.46 -15.15 15.58
C CYS A 309 1.63 -16.66 15.82
N LYS A 310 1.01 -17.49 14.97
CA LYS A 310 1.14 -18.96 15.04
C LYS A 310 2.58 -19.42 14.80
N ARG A 311 3.25 -18.89 13.78
CA ARG A 311 4.64 -19.24 13.46
C ARG A 311 5.61 -18.76 14.53
N LEU A 312 5.45 -17.52 15.03
CA LEU A 312 6.24 -17.01 16.15
C LEU A 312 6.04 -17.87 17.41
N SER A 313 4.81 -18.30 17.70
CA SER A 313 4.53 -19.18 18.82
C SER A 313 5.26 -20.53 18.71
N ILE A 314 5.46 -21.06 17.50
CA ILE A 314 6.24 -22.29 17.28
C ILE A 314 7.71 -22.03 17.57
N GLN A 315 8.29 -20.94 17.08
CA GLN A 315 9.69 -20.59 17.29
C GLN A 315 9.98 -20.28 18.78
N LEU A 316 9.09 -19.58 19.47
CA LEU A 316 9.22 -19.37 20.91
C LEU A 316 9.23 -20.68 21.70
N LYS A 317 8.40 -21.66 21.31
CA LYS A 317 8.44 -23.00 21.90
C LYS A 317 9.78 -23.72 21.65
N ALA A 318 10.36 -23.53 20.45
CA ALA A 318 11.69 -24.07 20.15
C ALA A 318 12.79 -23.44 21.01
N CYS A 319 12.62 -22.16 21.43
CA CYS A 319 13.47 -21.47 22.40
C CYS A 319 13.13 -21.83 23.85
N GLY A 320 12.24 -22.80 24.13
CA GLY A 320 11.86 -23.21 25.48
C GLY A 320 10.84 -22.31 26.19
N ILE A 321 10.31 -21.28 25.51
CA ILE A 321 9.28 -20.37 26.03
C ILE A 321 7.89 -20.94 25.75
N ARG A 322 6.95 -20.79 26.66
CA ARG A 322 5.56 -21.23 26.51
C ARG A 322 4.67 -20.04 26.17
N PRO A 323 4.34 -19.79 24.87
CA PRO A 323 3.44 -18.71 24.49
C PRO A 323 1.99 -19.10 24.73
N ILE A 324 1.23 -18.19 25.32
CA ILE A 324 -0.24 -18.21 25.38
C ILE A 324 -0.72 -17.08 24.49
N SER A 325 -1.61 -17.34 23.54
CA SER A 325 -2.08 -16.33 22.59
C SER A 325 -3.60 -16.26 22.51
N PHE A 326 -4.13 -15.05 22.35
CA PHE A 326 -5.51 -14.78 21.99
C PHE A 326 -5.61 -13.56 21.06
N SER A 327 -6.76 -13.43 20.41
CA SER A 327 -7.06 -12.30 19.52
C SER A 327 -7.84 -11.21 20.23
N THR A 328 -7.62 -9.95 19.87
CA THR A 328 -8.50 -8.85 20.29
C THR A 328 -9.91 -9.01 19.75
N ASP A 329 -10.08 -9.77 18.67
CA ASP A 329 -11.37 -9.99 18.03
C ASP A 329 -12.27 -10.89 18.91
N ASP A 330 -11.69 -11.74 19.80
CA ASP A 330 -12.43 -12.54 20.78
C ASP A 330 -13.13 -11.67 21.84
N TYR A 331 -12.66 -10.44 22.04
CA TYR A 331 -13.21 -9.47 22.98
C TYR A 331 -14.14 -8.44 22.35
N PHE A 332 -14.66 -8.69 21.14
CA PHE A 332 -15.65 -7.80 20.53
C PHE A 332 -16.92 -7.70 21.40
N VAL A 333 -17.49 -6.51 21.45
CA VAL A 333 -18.83 -6.30 21.98
C VAL A 333 -19.84 -7.01 21.08
N ASN A 334 -21.06 -7.30 21.58
CA ASN A 334 -22.07 -7.90 20.72
C ASN A 334 -22.37 -7.01 19.51
N ARG A 335 -22.75 -7.63 18.39
CA ARG A 335 -22.97 -6.91 17.12
C ARG A 335 -23.88 -5.70 17.24
N LEU A 336 -24.92 -5.78 18.06
CA LEU A 336 -25.86 -4.67 18.24
C LEU A 336 -25.23 -3.46 18.95
N ASP A 337 -24.19 -3.70 19.76
CA ASP A 337 -23.46 -2.67 20.52
C ASP A 337 -22.25 -2.12 19.71
N THR A 338 -21.98 -2.68 18.53
CA THR A 338 -20.89 -2.22 17.65
C THR A 338 -21.18 -0.81 17.14
N PRO A 339 -20.20 0.13 17.19
CA PRO A 339 -20.36 1.46 16.61
C PRO A 339 -20.80 1.41 15.14
N ARG A 340 -21.53 2.43 14.70
CA ARG A 340 -22.01 2.52 13.32
C ARG A 340 -21.31 3.62 12.55
N LEU A 341 -21.12 3.35 11.26
CA LEU A 341 -20.68 4.34 10.27
C LEU A 341 -21.83 5.33 9.96
N PRO A 342 -21.53 6.50 9.37
CA PRO A 342 -22.57 7.46 8.96
C PRO A 342 -23.62 6.90 7.99
N ASN A 343 -23.31 5.84 7.25
CA ASN A 343 -24.23 5.13 6.37
C ASN A 343 -25.09 4.07 7.09
N GLY A 344 -24.95 3.94 8.42
CA GLY A 344 -25.71 2.99 9.25
C GLY A 344 -25.12 1.59 9.34
N GLU A 345 -24.08 1.24 8.57
CA GLU A 345 -23.37 -0.04 8.67
C GLU A 345 -22.55 -0.13 9.96
N PHE A 346 -22.32 -1.37 10.43
CA PHE A 346 -21.46 -1.62 11.60
C PHE A 346 -19.99 -1.32 11.27
N ASP A 347 -19.31 -0.61 12.15
CA ASP A 347 -17.87 -0.29 12.05
C ASP A 347 -17.04 -1.27 12.89
N PHE A 348 -16.82 -2.48 12.38
CA PHE A 348 -16.06 -3.54 13.05
C PHE A 348 -14.55 -3.20 13.19
N ASP A 349 -14.07 -2.22 12.50
CA ASP A 349 -12.67 -1.77 12.58
C ASP A 349 -12.49 -0.62 13.60
N ASN A 350 -13.56 -0.17 14.24
CA ASN A 350 -13.50 0.85 15.30
C ASN A 350 -12.86 0.27 16.57
N PHE A 351 -12.07 1.09 17.29
CA PHE A 351 -11.46 0.66 18.54
C PHE A 351 -12.49 0.28 19.62
N GLU A 352 -13.61 0.99 19.69
CA GLU A 352 -14.68 0.75 20.65
C GLU A 352 -15.50 -0.53 20.33
N THR A 353 -15.21 -1.22 19.21
CA THR A 353 -15.74 -2.55 18.92
C THR A 353 -15.11 -3.62 19.82
N VAL A 354 -13.89 -3.35 20.32
CA VAL A 354 -13.23 -4.19 21.33
C VAL A 354 -13.64 -3.70 22.72
N ASP A 355 -14.11 -4.61 23.56
CA ASP A 355 -14.28 -4.34 25.00
C ASP A 355 -12.91 -4.24 25.66
N HIS A 356 -12.24 -3.13 25.40
CA HIS A 356 -10.86 -2.90 25.83
C HIS A 356 -10.68 -2.90 27.36
N ARG A 357 -11.71 -2.55 28.12
CA ARG A 357 -11.66 -2.59 29.58
C ARG A 357 -11.67 -4.01 30.12
N TYR A 358 -12.52 -4.87 29.55
CA TYR A 358 -12.58 -6.27 29.92
C TYR A 358 -11.30 -7.00 29.52
N LEU A 359 -10.81 -6.78 28.28
CA LEU A 359 -9.54 -7.30 27.82
C LEU A 359 -8.38 -6.88 28.70
N GLN A 360 -8.30 -5.60 29.09
CA GLN A 360 -7.25 -5.09 29.98
C GLN A 360 -7.29 -5.75 31.36
N SER A 361 -8.48 -5.95 31.93
CA SER A 361 -8.66 -6.69 33.20
C SER A 361 -8.09 -8.10 33.10
N ASP A 362 -8.41 -8.81 32.03
CA ASP A 362 -7.92 -10.19 31.85
C ASP A 362 -6.42 -10.26 31.59
N VAL A 363 -5.85 -9.29 30.87
CA VAL A 363 -4.39 -9.19 30.68
C VAL A 363 -3.69 -9.00 32.02
N LEU A 364 -4.18 -8.12 32.89
CA LEU A 364 -3.58 -7.88 34.20
C LEU A 364 -3.66 -9.13 35.09
N LYS A 365 -4.80 -9.82 35.12
CA LYS A 365 -4.96 -11.09 35.85
C LYS A 365 -4.01 -12.15 35.35
N LEU A 366 -3.90 -12.34 34.02
CA LEU A 366 -2.96 -13.29 33.44
C LEU A 366 -1.51 -12.96 33.82
N LEU A 367 -1.10 -11.68 33.75
CA LEU A 367 0.24 -11.26 34.13
C LEU A 367 0.51 -11.45 35.65
N ALA A 368 -0.55 -11.41 36.47
CA ALA A 368 -0.50 -11.76 37.89
C ALA A 368 -0.50 -13.28 38.15
N GLY A 369 -0.62 -14.14 37.12
CA GLY A 369 -0.68 -15.59 37.24
C GLY A 369 -2.05 -16.14 37.61
N GLU A 370 -3.09 -15.35 37.53
CA GLU A 370 -4.48 -15.76 37.76
C GLU A 370 -5.05 -16.49 36.54
N THR A 371 -6.09 -17.29 36.76
CA THR A 371 -6.84 -17.94 35.70
C THR A 371 -7.97 -17.05 35.22
N VAL A 372 -8.08 -16.85 33.91
CA VAL A 372 -9.19 -16.13 33.28
C VAL A 372 -10.00 -17.02 32.38
N ASP A 373 -11.30 -16.75 32.27
CA ASP A 373 -12.21 -17.37 31.30
C ASP A 373 -12.27 -16.46 30.06
N VAL A 374 -11.60 -16.88 28.98
CA VAL A 374 -11.44 -16.06 27.76
C VAL A 374 -12.68 -16.22 26.90
N PRO A 375 -13.30 -15.10 26.48
CA PRO A 375 -14.43 -15.13 25.56
C PRO A 375 -14.00 -15.60 24.15
N GLU A 376 -14.97 -15.95 23.35
CA GLU A 376 -14.86 -16.17 21.92
C GLU A 376 -15.96 -15.41 21.20
N TYR A 377 -15.59 -14.64 20.16
CA TYR A 377 -16.61 -13.93 19.38
C TYR A 377 -17.09 -14.77 18.21
N ASN A 378 -18.37 -15.10 18.20
CA ASN A 378 -19.02 -15.83 17.13
C ASN A 378 -19.46 -14.88 16.01
N PHE A 379 -18.70 -14.84 14.91
CA PHE A 379 -18.98 -13.96 13.76
C PHE A 379 -20.31 -14.28 13.04
N VAL A 380 -20.85 -15.47 13.19
CA VAL A 380 -22.14 -15.86 12.59
C VAL A 380 -23.29 -15.27 13.41
N THR A 381 -23.33 -15.55 14.70
CA THR A 381 -24.39 -15.06 15.61
C THR A 381 -24.19 -13.57 15.94
N GLY A 382 -22.95 -13.09 15.93
CA GLY A 382 -22.58 -11.74 16.35
C GLY A 382 -22.60 -11.56 17.86
N LEU A 383 -22.38 -12.62 18.62
CA LEU A 383 -22.40 -12.64 20.08
C LEU A 383 -21.02 -13.04 20.62
N ARG A 384 -20.67 -12.46 21.76
CA ARG A 384 -19.55 -12.89 22.58
C ARG A 384 -20.00 -14.05 23.45
N GLU A 385 -19.33 -15.18 23.35
CA GLU A 385 -19.71 -16.44 24.01
C GLU A 385 -18.57 -16.88 24.96
N PHE A 386 -18.92 -17.63 26.01
CA PHE A 386 -17.96 -18.21 26.95
C PHE A 386 -18.06 -19.74 26.86
N ASN A 387 -17.09 -20.35 26.20
CA ASN A 387 -17.04 -21.79 25.93
C ASN A 387 -16.24 -22.56 27.01
N GLY A 388 -15.96 -21.92 28.16
CA GLY A 388 -15.18 -22.51 29.25
C GLY A 388 -13.66 -22.60 28.97
N LYS A 389 -13.16 -21.86 27.99
CA LYS A 389 -11.72 -21.77 27.67
C LYS A 389 -11.01 -20.96 28.74
N LYS A 390 -10.36 -21.67 29.68
CA LYS A 390 -9.58 -21.05 30.75
C LYS A 390 -8.10 -20.93 30.35
N LEU A 391 -7.54 -19.76 30.55
CA LEU A 391 -6.10 -19.50 30.37
C LEU A 391 -5.47 -19.11 31.70
N LYS A 392 -4.20 -19.49 31.88
CA LYS A 392 -3.35 -19.10 33.00
C LYS A 392 -1.93 -18.95 32.50
N LEU A 393 -1.25 -17.88 32.87
CA LEU A 393 0.12 -17.62 32.51
C LEU A 393 1.05 -18.24 33.58
N GLU A 394 1.65 -19.40 33.29
CA GLU A 394 2.59 -20.05 34.17
C GLU A 394 3.95 -19.33 34.18
N PRO A 395 4.80 -19.52 35.24
CA PRO A 395 6.16 -19.00 35.24
C PRO A 395 6.95 -19.44 34.00
N GLY A 396 7.70 -18.52 33.39
CA GLY A 396 8.42 -18.77 32.14
C GLY A 396 7.55 -18.77 30.87
N SER A 397 6.26 -18.42 31.00
CA SER A 397 5.37 -18.24 29.87
C SER A 397 5.30 -16.79 29.44
N ILE A 398 4.94 -16.55 28.18
CA ILE A 398 4.72 -15.22 27.60
C ILE A 398 3.30 -15.10 27.03
N LEU A 399 2.70 -13.94 27.22
CA LEU A 399 1.39 -13.63 26.66
C LEU A 399 1.55 -12.97 25.28
N ILE A 400 0.82 -13.45 24.29
CA ILE A 400 0.79 -12.86 22.95
C ILE A 400 -0.64 -12.38 22.67
N ILE A 401 -0.78 -11.10 22.33
CA ILE A 401 -2.07 -10.51 21.91
C ILE A 401 -1.94 -10.08 20.46
N GLU A 402 -2.82 -10.58 19.60
CA GLU A 402 -2.87 -10.17 18.21
C GLU A 402 -4.19 -9.47 17.88
N GLY A 403 -4.14 -8.47 17.01
CA GLY A 403 -5.31 -7.78 16.50
C GLY A 403 -4.99 -6.44 15.84
N ILE A 404 -5.98 -5.87 15.18
CA ILE A 404 -5.78 -4.58 14.49
C ILE A 404 -5.46 -3.44 15.46
N HIS A 405 -5.92 -3.54 16.70
CA HIS A 405 -5.74 -2.55 17.77
C HIS A 405 -4.70 -2.95 18.83
N ALA A 406 -4.00 -4.06 18.68
CA ALA A 406 -3.11 -4.59 19.72
C ALA A 406 -2.01 -3.60 20.16
N LEU A 407 -1.56 -2.68 19.30
CA LEU A 407 -0.59 -1.63 19.64
C LEU A 407 -1.24 -0.29 20.04
N ASN A 408 -2.56 -0.22 20.19
CA ASN A 408 -3.20 0.99 20.72
C ASN A 408 -2.80 1.13 22.21
N PRO A 409 -2.21 2.27 22.62
CA PRO A 409 -1.77 2.46 24.01
C PRO A 409 -2.87 2.24 25.04
N ARG A 410 -4.11 2.61 24.73
CA ARG A 410 -5.29 2.44 25.61
C ARG A 410 -5.60 0.97 25.95
N LEU A 411 -5.03 0.01 25.20
CA LEU A 411 -5.28 -1.40 25.44
C LEU A 411 -4.42 -1.96 26.59
N THR A 412 -3.23 -1.41 26.82
CA THR A 412 -2.25 -1.95 27.75
C THR A 412 -1.52 -0.85 28.53
N ASP A 413 -2.17 0.32 28.77
CA ASP A 413 -1.58 1.46 29.48
C ASP A 413 -1.18 1.17 30.94
N GLN A 414 -1.82 0.17 31.56
CA GLN A 414 -1.51 -0.27 32.94
C GLN A 414 -0.36 -1.31 33.01
N VAL A 415 0.16 -1.76 31.88
CA VAL A 415 1.30 -2.67 31.81
C VAL A 415 2.56 -1.84 31.56
N ASP A 416 3.66 -2.14 32.24
CA ASP A 416 4.92 -1.44 32.04
C ASP A 416 5.42 -1.62 30.59
N ASP A 417 5.87 -0.52 29.99
CA ASP A 417 6.37 -0.49 28.61
C ASP A 417 7.64 -1.33 28.42
N ALA A 418 8.49 -1.42 29.44
CA ALA A 418 9.69 -2.24 29.40
C ALA A 418 9.38 -3.75 29.29
N SER A 419 8.23 -4.19 29.83
CA SER A 419 7.79 -5.60 29.76
C SER A 419 7.08 -5.95 28.46
N LYS A 420 6.94 -5.01 27.51
CA LYS A 420 6.25 -5.22 26.23
C LYS A 420 7.23 -5.41 25.07
N TYR A 421 6.88 -6.30 24.14
CA TYR A 421 7.52 -6.40 22.83
C TYR A 421 6.47 -6.16 21.74
N ARG A 422 6.69 -5.17 20.90
CA ARG A 422 5.68 -4.64 19.95
C ARG A 422 6.08 -4.91 18.52
N ILE A 423 5.22 -5.62 17.80
CA ILE A 423 5.43 -6.03 16.40
C ILE A 423 4.35 -5.46 15.51
N PHE A 424 4.76 -4.76 14.46
CA PHE A 424 3.86 -4.28 13.41
C PHE A 424 4.05 -5.09 12.13
N ILE A 425 3.02 -5.81 11.70
CA ILE A 425 3.03 -6.64 10.50
C ILE A 425 2.35 -5.90 9.34
N ASN A 426 3.11 -5.67 8.29
CA ASN A 426 2.60 -5.08 7.06
C ASN A 426 3.05 -5.90 5.84
N THR A 427 2.15 -6.06 4.87
CA THR A 427 2.51 -6.60 3.55
C THR A 427 3.08 -5.47 2.71
N SER A 428 4.35 -5.18 2.84
CA SER A 428 5.01 -4.27 1.91
C SER A 428 5.17 -4.97 0.56
N THR A 429 4.64 -4.36 -0.50
CA THR A 429 4.86 -4.87 -1.85
C THR A 429 6.26 -4.49 -2.27
N SER A 430 7.17 -5.46 -2.32
CA SER A 430 8.58 -5.25 -2.67
C SER A 430 8.82 -5.32 -4.18
N ILE A 431 7.89 -5.91 -4.94
CA ILE A 431 7.92 -6.05 -6.40
C ILE A 431 7.05 -4.95 -7.02
N SER A 432 7.52 -4.34 -8.09
CA SER A 432 6.79 -3.36 -8.90
C SER A 432 6.34 -3.97 -10.22
N LEU A 433 5.41 -3.33 -10.94
CA LEU A 433 5.07 -3.76 -12.31
C LEU A 433 6.29 -3.64 -13.22
N ASP A 434 6.92 -2.47 -13.20
CA ASP A 434 8.18 -2.13 -13.86
C ASP A 434 8.93 -1.11 -13.01
N ASP A 435 10.00 -0.51 -13.50
CA ASP A 435 10.83 0.44 -12.75
C ASP A 435 10.08 1.74 -12.40
N HIS A 436 9.05 2.12 -13.15
CA HIS A 436 8.28 3.35 -12.97
C HIS A 436 6.89 3.13 -12.35
N ASN A 437 6.33 1.92 -12.41
CA ASN A 437 4.99 1.60 -11.95
C ASN A 437 5.00 0.75 -10.68
N CYS A 438 4.72 1.39 -9.55
CA CYS A 438 4.64 0.70 -8.25
C CYS A 438 3.28 0.03 -8.05
N ILE A 439 3.27 -1.17 -7.48
CA ILE A 439 2.04 -1.83 -7.02
C ILE A 439 1.67 -1.28 -5.64
N PRO A 440 0.49 -0.68 -5.46
CA PRO A 440 0.05 -0.22 -4.14
C PRO A 440 -0.10 -1.39 -3.16
N THR A 441 0.43 -1.23 -1.95
CA THR A 441 0.28 -2.23 -0.86
C THR A 441 -1.18 -2.58 -0.59
N SER A 442 -2.09 -1.61 -0.78
CA SER A 442 -3.53 -1.82 -0.65
C SER A 442 -4.08 -2.86 -1.61
N ASP A 443 -3.60 -2.87 -2.85
CA ASP A 443 -4.13 -3.74 -3.91
C ASP A 443 -3.66 -5.18 -3.68
N ASN A 444 -2.40 -5.37 -3.30
CA ASN A 444 -1.91 -6.67 -2.84
C ASN A 444 -2.75 -7.20 -1.66
N ARG A 445 -3.07 -6.36 -0.67
CA ARG A 445 -3.91 -6.77 0.46
C ARG A 445 -5.35 -7.07 0.06
N LEU A 446 -5.91 -6.33 -0.90
CA LEU A 446 -7.25 -6.62 -1.44
C LEU A 446 -7.27 -8.01 -2.09
N LEU A 447 -6.31 -8.33 -2.93
CA LEU A 447 -6.18 -9.67 -3.54
C LEU A 447 -6.08 -10.77 -2.46
N ARG A 448 -5.21 -10.58 -1.46
CA ARG A 448 -5.08 -11.50 -0.32
C ARG A 448 -6.37 -11.64 0.47
N ARG A 449 -7.14 -10.55 0.62
CA ARG A 449 -8.43 -10.57 1.29
C ARG A 449 -9.47 -11.37 0.51
N ILE A 450 -9.58 -11.13 -0.80
CA ILE A 450 -10.49 -11.86 -1.69
C ILE A 450 -10.23 -13.37 -1.60
N VAL A 451 -8.96 -13.78 -1.74
CA VAL A 451 -8.58 -15.19 -1.65
C VAL A 451 -8.89 -15.79 -0.27
N ARG A 452 -8.59 -15.07 0.80
CA ARG A 452 -8.87 -15.51 2.18
C ARG A 452 -10.38 -15.67 2.44
N ASP A 453 -11.15 -14.66 2.07
CA ASP A 453 -12.59 -14.60 2.35
C ASP A 453 -13.33 -15.67 1.52
N PHE A 454 -12.92 -15.90 0.28
CA PHE A 454 -13.42 -16.99 -0.56
C PHE A 454 -13.12 -18.38 0.05
N ASN A 455 -11.87 -18.62 0.45
CA ASN A 455 -11.46 -19.90 1.05
C ASN A 455 -12.15 -20.19 2.40
N LYS A 456 -12.55 -19.14 3.13
CA LYS A 456 -13.29 -19.27 4.39
C LYS A 456 -14.81 -19.34 4.19
N GLY A 457 -15.32 -19.17 2.99
CA GLY A 457 -16.75 -19.10 2.68
C GLY A 457 -17.44 -17.87 3.32
N ALA A 458 -16.66 -16.81 3.65
CA ALA A 458 -17.18 -15.64 4.35
C ALA A 458 -17.81 -14.62 3.41
N PHE A 459 -17.12 -14.29 2.32
CA PHE A 459 -17.54 -13.29 1.33
C PHE A 459 -17.13 -13.70 -0.08
N THR A 460 -17.96 -13.33 -1.05
CA THR A 460 -17.59 -13.36 -2.48
C THR A 460 -16.57 -12.29 -2.80
N ALA A 461 -15.89 -12.40 -3.95
CA ALA A 461 -14.95 -11.37 -4.42
C ALA A 461 -15.63 -9.98 -4.54
N ARG A 462 -16.88 -9.95 -5.05
CA ARG A 462 -17.68 -8.72 -5.17
C ARG A 462 -17.93 -8.07 -3.81
N GLU A 463 -18.36 -8.83 -2.84
CA GLU A 463 -18.62 -8.33 -1.47
C GLU A 463 -17.34 -7.84 -0.82
N SER A 464 -16.22 -8.57 -0.95
CA SER A 464 -14.91 -8.14 -0.46
C SER A 464 -14.47 -6.79 -1.06
N ILE A 465 -14.70 -6.58 -2.36
CA ILE A 465 -14.42 -5.31 -3.05
C ILE A 465 -15.35 -4.20 -2.55
N MET A 466 -16.63 -4.47 -2.37
CA MET A 466 -17.60 -3.47 -1.87
C MET A 466 -17.30 -3.02 -0.44
N HIS A 467 -16.84 -3.92 0.43
CA HIS A 467 -16.44 -3.59 1.81
C HIS A 467 -15.04 -2.96 1.92
N TRP A 468 -14.23 -3.04 0.87
CA TRP A 468 -12.84 -2.57 0.91
C TRP A 468 -12.64 -1.10 1.28
N PRO A 469 -13.48 -0.14 0.84
CA PRO A 469 -13.38 1.25 1.27
C PRO A 469 -13.47 1.46 2.79
N ASN A 470 -14.28 0.68 3.50
CA ASN A 470 -14.44 0.74 4.96
C ASN A 470 -13.15 0.24 5.64
N VAL A 471 -12.61 -0.91 5.19
CA VAL A 471 -11.32 -1.45 5.66
C VAL A 471 -10.18 -0.45 5.45
N ARG A 472 -10.16 0.25 4.33
CA ARG A 472 -9.15 1.28 4.03
C ARG A 472 -9.20 2.49 4.95
N ARG A 473 -10.38 2.83 5.46
CA ARG A 473 -10.56 3.96 6.37
C ARG A 473 -9.89 3.71 7.72
N SER A 474 -10.08 2.53 8.29
CA SER A 474 -9.50 2.13 9.57
C SER A 474 -7.98 1.89 9.49
N GLU A 475 -7.49 1.46 8.33
CA GLU A 475 -6.07 1.20 8.08
C GLU A 475 -5.17 2.39 8.43
N VAL A 476 -5.61 3.61 8.13
CA VAL A 476 -4.80 4.82 8.37
C VAL A 476 -4.46 4.97 9.86
N LEU A 477 -5.43 4.71 10.74
CA LEU A 477 -5.23 4.78 12.19
C LEU A 477 -4.33 3.64 12.68
N VAL A 478 -4.59 2.41 12.25
CA VAL A 478 -3.81 1.22 12.62
C VAL A 478 -2.34 1.37 12.20
N CYS A 479 -2.09 1.83 10.97
CA CYS A 479 -0.73 2.04 10.48
C CYS A 479 -0.01 3.17 11.24
N GLN A 480 -0.70 4.28 11.55
CA GLN A 480 -0.08 5.38 12.30
C GLN A 480 0.32 4.96 13.72
N VAL A 481 -0.55 4.24 14.42
CA VAL A 481 -0.27 3.72 15.77
C VAL A 481 0.81 2.64 15.72
N GLY A 482 0.72 1.72 14.77
CA GLY A 482 1.67 0.62 14.61
C GLY A 482 3.10 1.11 14.34
N LEU A 483 3.28 1.97 13.35
CA LEU A 483 4.61 2.49 12.97
C LEU A 483 5.28 3.33 14.06
N ARG A 484 4.50 4.06 14.87
CA ARG A 484 5.05 4.85 15.98
C ARG A 484 5.49 3.99 17.16
N ASN A 485 4.75 2.94 17.46
CA ASN A 485 4.86 2.19 18.71
C ASN A 485 5.55 0.84 18.57
N SER A 486 5.89 0.38 17.34
CA SER A 486 6.56 -0.93 17.15
C SER A 486 8.06 -0.89 17.47
N HIS A 487 8.59 -2.02 17.94
CA HIS A 487 10.03 -2.27 18.02
C HIS A 487 10.59 -2.73 16.65
N LEU A 488 9.76 -3.40 15.88
CA LEU A 488 10.04 -3.88 14.51
C LEU A 488 8.97 -3.41 13.54
#